data_ee0d6b610be5d7d8df3be7a43adae82c
#
_entry.id   ee0d6b610be5d7d8df3be7a43adae82c
#
_cell.length_a   1.000
_cell.length_b   1.000
_cell.length_c   1.000
_cell.angle_alpha   90.00
_cell.angle_beta   90.00
_cell.angle_gamma   90.00
#
_symmetry.space_group_name_H-M   'P 1'
#
loop_
_entity.id
_entity.type
_entity.pdbx_description
1 polymer ?
#
loop_
_entity_poly.entity_id
_entity_poly.type
_entity_poly.pdbx_seq_one_letter_code
_entity_poly.pdbx_strand_id
1 'polypeptide(L)'
;MGRNIVKAKLDVIFKRLFADEDNLDLLHDFLSSLLEIPHDSITNIVVQNPEIMPESVSGKFSRMDLKLTVNDSLVNVEMQIKDEPDFRDRVLFYWAKLYSGDLKSGDEYGDLRQSISINIMNFNMFDCPEYHSVFKIEETTRHEILSDKCAIHFFELKKINRKKADKNNRMELWLQLVNAESEEELDMLQNTNVPEIKKAVRVIHRMSDDEKLRELAEMREKALHVEATALGHAKREGIDIGINSVIEQMKLSGIPQETIDAIVGRLK
;
A
#
# COMPACT_ATOMS: atom_id res chain seq x y z
N MET A 1 -3.49 30.67 -4.38
CA MET A 1 -3.08 29.37 -4.95
C MET A 1 -2.62 28.54 -3.77
N GLY A 2 -3.21 27.37 -3.54
CA GLY A 2 -2.76 26.47 -2.49
C GLY A 2 -1.33 25.98 -2.76
N ARG A 3 -0.60 25.67 -1.71
CA ARG A 3 0.76 25.11 -1.80
C ARG A 3 0.68 23.75 -2.50
N ASN A 4 1.57 23.49 -3.44
CA ASN A 4 1.68 22.16 -4.04
C ASN A 4 2.42 21.25 -3.05
N ILE A 5 1.75 20.28 -2.48
CA ILE A 5 2.31 19.34 -1.48
C ILE A 5 2.83 18.07 -2.14
N VAL A 6 3.90 17.49 -1.60
CA VAL A 6 4.30 16.11 -1.94
C VAL A 6 3.37 15.14 -1.23
N LYS A 7 2.92 14.10 -1.94
CA LYS A 7 1.94 13.13 -1.41
C LYS A 7 2.64 12.03 -0.64
N ALA A 8 2.28 11.84 0.62
CA ALA A 8 2.89 10.83 1.47
C ALA A 8 2.66 9.38 0.99
N LYS A 9 1.63 9.13 0.16
CA LYS A 9 1.39 7.81 -0.46
C LYS A 9 2.34 7.45 -1.60
N LEU A 10 3.18 8.37 -2.08
CA LEU A 10 4.26 8.01 -3.00
C LEU A 10 5.34 7.25 -2.24
N ASP A 11 5.77 6.10 -2.75
CA ASP A 11 6.76 5.22 -2.13
C ASP A 11 8.03 5.97 -1.67
N VAL A 12 8.55 6.87 -2.51
CA VAL A 12 9.73 7.69 -2.20
C VAL A 12 9.50 8.67 -1.04
N ILE A 13 8.30 9.24 -0.94
CA ILE A 13 7.93 10.19 0.13
C ILE A 13 7.57 9.42 1.40
N PHE A 14 6.82 8.31 1.28
CA PHE A 14 6.49 7.41 2.39
C PHE A 14 7.76 6.92 3.09
N LYS A 15 8.71 6.40 2.32
CA LYS A 15 9.97 5.93 2.85
C LYS A 15 10.76 7.07 3.51
N ARG A 16 10.82 8.25 2.88
CA ARG A 16 11.51 9.42 3.47
C ARG A 16 10.86 9.90 4.76
N LEU A 17 9.52 9.82 4.86
CA LEU A 17 8.80 10.21 6.06
C LEU A 17 9.10 9.28 7.24
N PHE A 18 9.17 7.96 7.03
CA PHE A 18 9.23 6.97 8.10
C PHE A 18 10.58 6.29 8.30
N ALA A 19 11.49 6.27 7.31
CA ALA A 19 12.80 5.66 7.45
C ALA A 19 13.91 6.64 7.89
N ASP A 20 13.60 7.93 8.00
CA ASP A 20 14.53 8.95 8.48
C ASP A 20 14.71 8.82 10.01
N GLU A 21 15.96 8.79 10.46
CA GLU A 21 16.29 8.66 11.90
C GLU A 21 15.68 9.76 12.75
N ASP A 22 15.52 10.98 12.21
CA ASP A 22 14.88 12.12 12.88
C ASP A 22 13.36 11.95 13.06
N ASN A 23 12.78 10.94 12.41
CA ASN A 23 11.35 10.68 12.37
C ASN A 23 10.95 9.32 13.00
N LEU A 24 11.85 8.67 13.75
CA LEU A 24 11.55 7.38 14.38
C LEU A 24 10.36 7.44 15.36
N ASP A 25 10.13 8.58 15.98
CA ASP A 25 8.94 8.82 16.82
C ASP A 25 7.64 8.79 15.98
N LEU A 26 7.67 9.29 14.75
CA LEU A 26 6.55 9.19 13.80
C LEU A 26 6.30 7.74 13.39
N LEU A 27 7.35 7.01 13.05
CA LEU A 27 7.26 5.59 12.71
C LEU A 27 6.73 4.77 13.89
N HIS A 28 7.19 5.07 15.10
CA HIS A 28 6.74 4.42 16.33
C HIS A 28 5.23 4.59 16.55
N ASP A 29 4.74 5.82 16.49
CA ASP A 29 3.32 6.11 16.69
C ASP A 29 2.45 5.56 15.54
N PHE A 30 2.94 5.63 14.31
CA PHE A 30 2.32 5.03 13.14
C PHE A 30 2.10 3.52 13.32
N LEU A 31 3.16 2.77 13.68
CA LEU A 31 3.08 1.32 13.88
C LEU A 31 2.20 0.95 15.07
N SER A 32 2.33 1.66 16.21
CA SER A 32 1.47 1.49 17.38
C SER A 32 -0.01 1.63 16.99
N SER A 33 -0.33 2.64 16.16
CA SER A 33 -1.68 2.92 15.73
C SER A 33 -2.21 1.86 14.75
N LEU A 34 -1.42 1.43 13.75
CA LEU A 34 -1.85 0.47 12.73
C LEU A 34 -1.95 -0.96 13.26
N LEU A 35 -1.10 -1.32 14.21
CA LEU A 35 -1.10 -2.65 14.84
C LEU A 35 -2.01 -2.71 16.06
N GLU A 36 -2.61 -1.58 16.48
CA GLU A 36 -3.47 -1.46 17.66
C GLU A 36 -2.80 -1.98 18.96
N ILE A 37 -1.49 -1.73 19.08
CA ILE A 37 -0.71 -2.09 20.26
C ILE A 37 -0.38 -0.85 21.07
N PRO A 38 -0.29 -0.96 22.43
CA PRO A 38 0.04 0.18 23.24
C PRO A 38 1.37 0.82 22.84
N HIS A 39 1.41 2.15 22.79
CA HIS A 39 2.61 2.89 22.42
C HIS A 39 3.83 2.45 23.23
N ASP A 40 3.70 2.31 24.56
CA ASP A 40 4.79 1.92 25.44
C ASP A 40 5.22 0.45 25.30
N SER A 41 4.46 -0.36 24.58
CA SER A 41 4.83 -1.76 24.31
C SER A 41 5.86 -1.90 23.17
N ILE A 42 6.02 -0.88 22.34
CA ILE A 42 7.08 -0.84 21.33
C ILE A 42 8.34 -0.26 21.99
N THR A 43 9.31 -1.10 22.27
CA THR A 43 10.56 -0.71 22.95
C THR A 43 11.75 -0.59 21.98
N ASN A 44 11.66 -1.20 20.81
CA ASN A 44 12.71 -1.18 19.80
C ASN A 44 12.14 -1.23 18.40
N ILE A 45 12.63 -0.35 17.52
CA ILE A 45 12.37 -0.37 16.07
C ILE A 45 13.71 -0.26 15.34
N VAL A 46 13.94 -1.19 14.44
CA VAL A 46 15.12 -1.17 13.55
C VAL A 46 14.66 -1.18 12.11
N VAL A 47 15.00 -0.14 11.36
CA VAL A 47 14.78 -0.08 9.91
C VAL A 47 15.89 -0.87 9.22
N GLN A 48 15.53 -1.98 8.55
CA GLN A 48 16.50 -2.89 7.93
C GLN A 48 16.91 -2.48 6.51
N ASN A 49 16.12 -1.64 5.82
CA ASN A 49 16.38 -1.16 4.47
C ASN A 49 16.26 0.38 4.37
N PRO A 50 17.15 1.13 5.04
CA PRO A 50 17.05 2.59 5.10
C PRO A 50 17.39 3.29 3.79
N GLU A 51 17.86 2.57 2.76
CA GLU A 51 18.20 3.16 1.45
C GLU A 51 17.01 3.88 0.82
N ILE A 52 17.15 5.19 0.68
CA ILE A 52 16.06 6.12 0.30
C ILE A 52 15.99 6.32 -1.22
N MET A 53 17.09 6.09 -1.94
CA MET A 53 17.18 6.35 -3.38
C MET A 53 17.11 5.06 -4.19
N PRO A 54 16.25 4.97 -5.22
CA PRO A 54 16.39 3.93 -6.23
C PRO A 54 17.64 4.23 -7.06
N GLU A 55 18.47 3.21 -7.28
CA GLU A 55 19.68 3.31 -8.13
C GLU A 55 19.38 3.68 -9.60
N SER A 56 18.12 3.56 -10.03
CA SER A 56 17.66 4.04 -11.34
C SER A 56 16.14 4.25 -11.39
N VAL A 57 15.69 5.26 -12.14
CA VAL A 57 14.28 5.56 -12.41
C VAL A 57 13.57 4.43 -13.18
N SER A 58 14.32 3.54 -13.85
CA SER A 58 13.81 2.42 -14.65
C SER A 58 13.88 1.06 -13.93
N GLY A 59 14.43 0.99 -12.71
CA GLY A 59 14.46 -0.24 -11.92
C GLY A 59 13.05 -0.68 -11.55
N LYS A 60 12.75 -1.99 -11.66
CA LYS A 60 11.53 -2.54 -11.07
C LYS A 60 11.54 -2.16 -9.58
N PHE A 61 10.67 -1.25 -9.19
CA PHE A 61 10.44 -0.80 -7.81
C PHE A 61 9.75 -1.92 -7.00
N SER A 62 10.31 -3.11 -7.03
CA SER A 62 9.81 -4.32 -6.39
C SER A 62 10.60 -4.63 -5.11
N ARG A 63 10.96 -3.61 -4.34
CA ARG A 63 11.53 -3.81 -3.00
C ARG A 63 10.53 -3.29 -1.99
N MET A 64 10.33 -4.06 -0.92
CA MET A 64 9.51 -3.69 0.23
C MET A 64 9.82 -2.25 0.65
N ASP A 65 8.78 -1.42 0.82
CA ASP A 65 8.96 -0.01 1.13
C ASP A 65 9.68 0.19 2.46
N LEU A 66 9.22 -0.51 3.51
CA LEU A 66 9.90 -0.55 4.80
C LEU A 66 9.97 -1.97 5.34
N LYS A 67 11.17 -2.47 5.55
CA LYS A 67 11.44 -3.71 6.28
C LYS A 67 11.96 -3.37 7.66
N LEU A 68 11.28 -3.83 8.71
CA LEU A 68 11.51 -3.44 10.08
C LEU A 68 11.65 -4.65 10.98
N THR A 69 12.40 -4.48 12.08
CA THR A 69 12.22 -5.28 13.28
C THR A 69 11.57 -4.40 14.33
N VAL A 70 10.43 -4.83 14.87
CA VAL A 70 9.67 -4.13 15.92
C VAL A 70 9.65 -5.05 17.13
N ASN A 71 10.34 -4.66 18.18
CA ASN A 71 10.69 -5.57 19.29
C ASN A 71 11.36 -6.83 18.75
N ASP A 72 10.66 -7.97 18.79
CA ASP A 72 11.12 -9.25 18.26
C ASP A 72 10.35 -9.68 17.00
N SER A 73 9.43 -8.87 16.49
CA SER A 73 8.64 -9.18 15.30
C SER A 73 9.29 -8.65 14.02
N LEU A 74 9.19 -9.40 12.94
CA LEU A 74 9.54 -8.94 11.59
C LEU A 74 8.32 -8.24 10.99
N VAL A 75 8.47 -6.99 10.60
CA VAL A 75 7.39 -6.20 10.02
C VAL A 75 7.79 -5.71 8.63
N ASN A 76 6.92 -5.96 7.67
CA ASN A 76 7.00 -5.37 6.34
C ASN A 76 5.85 -4.38 6.15
N VAL A 77 6.14 -3.15 5.73
CA VAL A 77 5.13 -2.16 5.37
C VAL A 77 5.26 -1.85 3.89
N GLU A 78 4.16 -1.97 3.16
CA GLU A 78 4.09 -1.68 1.74
C GLU A 78 3.00 -0.65 1.43
N MET A 79 3.33 0.31 0.57
CA MET A 79 2.40 1.28 0.01
C MET A 79 2.09 0.92 -1.45
N GLN A 80 0.87 0.46 -1.73
CA GLN A 80 0.45 0.00 -3.05
C GLN A 80 -0.56 0.98 -3.67
N ILE A 81 -0.15 1.66 -4.74
CA ILE A 81 -0.99 2.67 -5.41
C ILE A 81 -1.92 2.04 -6.45
N LYS A 82 -1.46 0.99 -7.12
CA LYS A 82 -2.17 0.35 -8.24
C LYS A 82 -2.76 -0.98 -7.82
N ASP A 83 -3.96 -1.26 -8.32
CA ASP A 83 -4.57 -2.58 -8.24
C ASP A 83 -3.97 -3.48 -9.33
N GLU A 84 -3.12 -4.42 -8.91
CA GLU A 84 -2.48 -5.41 -9.78
C GLU A 84 -3.17 -6.76 -9.55
N PRO A 85 -3.47 -7.53 -10.64
CA PRO A 85 -4.25 -8.76 -10.53
C PRO A 85 -3.68 -9.82 -9.59
N ASP A 86 -2.35 -9.87 -9.46
CA ASP A 86 -1.60 -10.83 -8.64
C ASP A 86 -1.20 -10.27 -7.26
N PHE A 87 -1.74 -9.12 -6.85
CA PHE A 87 -1.31 -8.44 -5.62
C PHE A 87 -1.53 -9.31 -4.37
N ARG A 88 -2.65 -10.04 -4.27
CA ARG A 88 -2.92 -10.95 -3.15
C ARG A 88 -1.87 -12.05 -3.03
N ASP A 89 -1.55 -12.68 -4.14
CA ASP A 89 -0.55 -13.76 -4.20
C ASP A 89 0.85 -13.22 -3.89
N ARG A 90 1.14 -12.01 -4.36
CA ARG A 90 2.40 -11.32 -4.08
C ARG A 90 2.55 -11.00 -2.59
N VAL A 91 1.52 -10.53 -1.92
CA VAL A 91 1.54 -10.28 -0.47
C VAL A 91 1.82 -11.57 0.30
N LEU A 92 1.13 -12.66 -0.03
CA LEU A 92 1.37 -13.98 0.58
C LEU A 92 2.80 -14.47 0.34
N PHE A 93 3.31 -14.33 -0.88
CA PHE A 93 4.67 -14.71 -1.23
C PHE A 93 5.72 -13.94 -0.42
N TYR A 94 5.58 -12.60 -0.32
CA TYR A 94 6.53 -11.78 0.43
C TYR A 94 6.43 -12.03 1.93
N TRP A 95 5.24 -12.21 2.47
CA TRP A 95 5.06 -12.62 3.86
C TRP A 95 5.73 -13.97 4.14
N ALA A 96 5.49 -14.98 3.30
CA ALA A 96 6.10 -16.31 3.45
C ALA A 96 7.64 -16.24 3.35
N LYS A 97 8.16 -15.41 2.45
CA LYS A 97 9.60 -15.17 2.31
C LYS A 97 10.18 -14.46 3.54
N LEU A 98 9.46 -13.51 4.12
CA LEU A 98 9.86 -12.83 5.36
C LEU A 98 9.93 -13.84 6.51
N TYR A 99 8.90 -14.65 6.68
CA TYR A 99 8.78 -15.67 7.72
C TYR A 99 9.82 -16.76 7.58
N SER A 100 9.96 -17.37 6.40
CA SER A 100 10.89 -18.46 6.15
C SER A 100 12.36 -18.01 6.13
N GLY A 101 12.60 -16.76 5.76
CA GLY A 101 13.97 -16.20 5.70
C GLY A 101 14.56 -15.83 7.06
N ASP A 102 13.79 -15.96 8.13
CA ASP A 102 14.24 -15.68 9.51
C ASP A 102 15.12 -16.83 10.06
N LEU A 103 14.85 -18.08 9.65
CA LEU A 103 15.63 -19.24 10.10
C LEU A 103 16.93 -19.40 9.33
N LYS A 104 17.97 -19.72 10.06
CA LYS A 104 19.27 -20.15 9.53
C LYS A 104 19.44 -21.68 9.66
N SER A 105 20.42 -22.21 8.96
CA SER A 105 20.76 -23.63 9.10
C SER A 105 21.20 -23.95 10.54
N GLY A 106 20.46 -24.83 11.21
CA GLY A 106 20.70 -25.24 12.58
C GLY A 106 19.79 -24.61 13.64
N ASP A 107 18.99 -23.60 13.25
CA ASP A 107 18.00 -23.00 14.16
C ASP A 107 16.81 -23.94 14.38
N GLU A 108 16.12 -23.81 15.50
CA GLU A 108 14.89 -24.55 15.78
C GLU A 108 13.66 -23.84 15.19
N TYR A 109 12.64 -24.57 14.78
CA TYR A 109 11.39 -23.97 14.27
C TYR A 109 10.69 -23.11 15.32
N GLY A 110 10.92 -23.36 16.62
CA GLY A 110 10.46 -22.53 17.72
C GLY A 110 10.99 -21.10 17.71
N ASP A 111 12.19 -20.91 17.16
CA ASP A 111 12.88 -19.61 17.07
C ASP A 111 12.32 -18.69 16.00
N LEU A 112 11.43 -19.19 15.11
CA LEU A 112 10.74 -18.34 14.14
C LEU A 112 10.00 -17.21 14.84
N ARG A 113 10.30 -15.97 14.43
CA ARG A 113 9.65 -14.77 14.95
C ARG A 113 8.30 -14.53 14.29
N GLN A 114 7.43 -13.79 14.97
CA GLN A 114 6.21 -13.28 14.35
C GLN A 114 6.57 -12.45 13.13
N SER A 115 5.86 -12.68 12.02
CA SER A 115 6.01 -11.95 10.76
C SER A 115 4.71 -11.25 10.40
N ILE A 116 4.75 -9.94 10.32
CA ILE A 116 3.62 -9.06 10.09
C ILE A 116 3.80 -8.36 8.74
N SER A 117 2.80 -8.47 7.87
CA SER A 117 2.74 -7.68 6.63
C SER A 117 1.66 -6.60 6.76
N ILE A 118 2.03 -5.34 6.58
CA ILE A 118 1.15 -4.18 6.57
C ILE A 118 1.08 -3.67 5.13
N ASN A 119 -0.11 -3.73 4.52
CA ASN A 119 -0.33 -3.35 3.14
C ASN A 119 -1.31 -2.18 3.10
N ILE A 120 -0.83 -1.00 2.69
CA ILE A 120 -1.63 0.22 2.58
C ILE A 120 -1.94 0.43 1.10
N MET A 121 -3.23 0.44 0.74
CA MET A 121 -3.67 0.39 -0.64
C MET A 121 -4.47 1.63 -1.03
N ASN A 122 -4.15 2.20 -2.19
CA ASN A 122 -4.92 3.30 -2.78
C ASN A 122 -6.05 2.79 -3.72
N PHE A 123 -6.59 1.60 -3.43
CA PHE A 123 -7.72 1.00 -4.15
C PHE A 123 -8.54 0.13 -3.21
N ASN A 124 -9.77 -0.24 -3.62
CA ASN A 124 -10.61 -1.17 -2.88
C ASN A 124 -10.35 -2.59 -3.39
N MET A 125 -10.02 -3.49 -2.48
CA MET A 125 -9.75 -4.90 -2.77
C MET A 125 -10.82 -5.84 -2.19
N PHE A 126 -11.41 -5.46 -1.05
CA PHE A 126 -12.43 -6.24 -0.36
C PHE A 126 -13.80 -5.60 -0.49
N ASP A 127 -14.83 -6.44 -0.63
CA ASP A 127 -16.22 -6.04 -0.82
C ASP A 127 -16.92 -5.86 0.54
N CYS A 128 -16.33 -5.03 1.41
CA CYS A 128 -16.78 -4.70 2.75
C CYS A 128 -16.61 -3.19 3.01
N PRO A 129 -17.35 -2.58 3.94
CA PRO A 129 -17.23 -1.15 4.24
C PRO A 129 -16.00 -0.79 5.07
N GLU A 130 -15.44 -1.75 5.81
CA GLU A 130 -14.31 -1.54 6.70
C GLU A 130 -13.03 -1.23 5.88
N TYR A 131 -12.27 -0.22 6.33
CA TYR A 131 -11.01 0.16 5.69
C TYR A 131 -9.82 -0.70 6.16
N HIS A 132 -9.98 -1.46 7.24
CA HIS A 132 -8.95 -2.31 7.83
C HIS A 132 -9.42 -3.75 7.88
N SER A 133 -8.59 -4.68 7.38
CA SER A 133 -8.79 -6.12 7.42
C SER A 133 -7.53 -6.81 7.92
N VAL A 134 -7.68 -7.79 8.81
CA VAL A 134 -6.57 -8.58 9.35
C VAL A 134 -6.79 -10.05 9.02
N PHE A 135 -5.79 -10.66 8.39
CA PHE A 135 -5.78 -12.08 8.07
C PHE A 135 -4.79 -12.82 8.97
N LYS A 136 -5.24 -13.95 9.50
CA LYS A 136 -4.45 -14.90 10.29
C LYS A 136 -4.67 -16.30 9.76
N ILE A 137 -3.81 -17.24 10.12
CA ILE A 137 -4.00 -18.66 9.79
C ILE A 137 -4.86 -19.28 10.88
N GLU A 138 -6.09 -19.70 10.52
CA GLU A 138 -7.03 -20.29 11.44
C GLU A 138 -7.75 -21.51 10.84
N GLU A 139 -8.26 -22.38 11.71
CA GLU A 139 -9.16 -23.46 11.34
C GLU A 139 -10.54 -22.91 10.98
N THR A 140 -11.07 -23.28 9.82
CA THR A 140 -12.19 -22.59 9.16
C THR A 140 -13.57 -22.84 9.78
N THR A 141 -13.70 -23.80 10.70
CA THR A 141 -14.98 -24.19 11.30
C THR A 141 -15.09 -23.73 12.75
N ARG A 142 -14.01 -23.88 13.52
CA ARG A 142 -13.95 -23.55 14.94
C ARG A 142 -13.31 -22.19 15.21
N HIS A 143 -12.72 -21.59 14.17
CA HIS A 143 -11.97 -20.31 14.26
C HIS A 143 -10.82 -20.35 15.26
N GLU A 144 -10.16 -21.51 15.38
CA GLU A 144 -8.99 -21.71 16.21
C GLU A 144 -7.74 -21.23 15.46
N ILE A 145 -7.01 -20.28 16.05
CA ILE A 145 -5.78 -19.72 15.44
C ILE A 145 -4.69 -20.80 15.52
N LEU A 146 -4.11 -21.15 14.36
CA LEU A 146 -3.02 -22.14 14.26
C LEU A 146 -1.73 -21.62 14.91
N SER A 147 -1.42 -20.36 14.73
CA SER A 147 -0.23 -19.71 15.26
C SER A 147 -0.42 -18.19 15.28
N ASP A 148 0.11 -17.53 16.29
CA ASP A 148 0.17 -16.08 16.41
C ASP A 148 1.32 -15.46 15.58
N LYS A 149 2.15 -16.29 14.95
CA LYS A 149 3.30 -15.85 14.17
C LYS A 149 2.97 -15.29 12.78
N CYS A 150 1.69 -15.31 12.37
CA CYS A 150 1.21 -14.75 11.11
C CYS A 150 0.17 -13.65 11.34
N ALA A 151 0.43 -12.46 10.79
CA ALA A 151 -0.57 -11.42 10.66
C ALA A 151 -0.36 -10.66 9.33
N ILE A 152 -1.44 -10.51 8.55
CA ILE A 152 -1.42 -9.74 7.31
C ILE A 152 -2.52 -8.70 7.39
N HIS A 153 -2.12 -7.42 7.46
CA HIS A 153 -3.01 -6.27 7.55
C HIS A 153 -3.17 -5.63 6.19
N PHE A 154 -4.41 -5.27 5.85
CA PHE A 154 -4.74 -4.49 4.66
C PHE A 154 -5.49 -3.23 5.07
N PHE A 155 -5.05 -2.08 4.57
CA PHE A 155 -5.66 -0.77 4.80
C PHE A 155 -6.05 -0.15 3.46
N GLU A 156 -7.35 0.07 3.26
CA GLU A 156 -7.91 0.55 1.99
C GLU A 156 -8.21 2.06 2.07
N LEU A 157 -7.27 2.88 1.62
CA LEU A 157 -7.33 4.34 1.75
C LEU A 157 -8.58 4.97 1.11
N LYS A 158 -9.14 4.35 0.04
CA LYS A 158 -10.35 4.86 -0.62
C LYS A 158 -11.61 4.73 0.23
N LYS A 159 -11.61 3.89 1.26
CA LYS A 159 -12.72 3.74 2.21
C LYS A 159 -12.66 4.78 3.32
N ILE A 160 -11.58 5.54 3.43
CA ILE A 160 -11.39 6.54 4.48
C ILE A 160 -11.95 7.88 4.02
N ASN A 161 -12.73 8.51 4.90
CA ASN A 161 -13.26 9.84 4.64
C ASN A 161 -12.19 10.92 4.87
N ARG A 162 -11.60 11.44 3.80
CA ARG A 162 -10.57 12.50 3.88
C ARG A 162 -11.04 13.83 4.42
N LYS A 163 -12.36 14.09 4.36
CA LYS A 163 -12.95 15.39 4.75
C LYS A 163 -13.45 15.41 6.20
N LYS A 164 -13.47 14.27 6.88
CA LYS A 164 -13.98 14.15 8.25
C LYS A 164 -13.05 13.26 9.06
N ALA A 165 -12.10 13.88 9.78
CA ALA A 165 -11.23 13.16 10.69
C ALA A 165 -11.96 12.82 11.99
N ASP A 166 -11.95 11.56 12.41
CA ASP A 166 -12.20 11.21 13.80
C ASP A 166 -10.93 11.53 14.60
N LYS A 167 -10.97 12.65 15.33
CA LYS A 167 -9.83 13.14 16.11
C LYS A 167 -9.37 12.20 17.24
N ASN A 168 -10.18 11.19 17.56
CA ASN A 168 -9.89 10.19 18.59
C ASN A 168 -9.33 8.90 18.00
N ASN A 169 -9.44 8.67 16.71
CA ASN A 169 -8.94 7.48 16.04
C ASN A 169 -7.56 7.76 15.41
N ARG A 170 -6.49 7.43 16.16
CA ARG A 170 -5.10 7.66 15.70
C ARG A 170 -4.78 6.91 14.40
N MET A 171 -5.26 5.69 14.25
CA MET A 171 -5.10 4.91 13.00
C MET A 171 -5.70 5.66 11.81
N GLU A 172 -6.93 6.15 11.95
CA GLU A 172 -7.59 6.90 10.88
C GLU A 172 -6.84 8.19 10.54
N LEU A 173 -6.34 8.92 11.55
CA LEU A 173 -5.54 10.13 11.34
C LEU A 173 -4.25 9.85 10.55
N TRP A 174 -3.55 8.76 10.85
CA TRP A 174 -2.37 8.36 10.10
C TRP A 174 -2.70 7.98 8.65
N LEU A 175 -3.78 7.22 8.46
CA LEU A 175 -4.20 6.82 7.11
C LEU A 175 -4.72 8.02 6.30
N GLN A 176 -5.36 9.00 6.93
CA GLN A 176 -5.72 10.27 6.30
C GLN A 176 -4.48 11.07 5.90
N LEU A 177 -3.45 11.13 6.76
CA LEU A 177 -2.19 11.81 6.45
C LEU A 177 -1.50 11.18 5.24
N VAL A 178 -1.42 9.85 5.20
CA VAL A 178 -0.85 9.12 4.05
C VAL A 178 -1.68 9.38 2.78
N ASN A 179 -3.01 9.50 2.91
CA ASN A 179 -3.93 9.71 1.79
C ASN A 179 -4.12 11.17 1.39
N ALA A 180 -3.52 12.14 2.10
CA ALA A 180 -3.70 13.56 1.84
C ALA A 180 -3.18 13.94 0.44
N GLU A 181 -3.96 14.76 -0.28
CA GLU A 181 -3.67 15.24 -1.64
C GLU A 181 -3.68 16.76 -1.75
N SER A 182 -4.10 17.46 -0.70
CA SER A 182 -4.19 18.92 -0.70
C SER A 182 -3.72 19.54 0.62
N GLU A 183 -3.38 20.82 0.56
CA GLU A 183 -3.01 21.62 1.74
C GLU A 183 -4.13 21.68 2.77
N GLU A 184 -5.38 21.82 2.31
CA GLU A 184 -6.55 21.87 3.19
C GLU A 184 -6.71 20.58 4.01
N GLU A 185 -6.39 19.42 3.43
CA GLU A 185 -6.41 18.13 4.14
C GLU A 185 -5.29 18.05 5.20
N LEU A 186 -4.10 18.58 4.91
CA LEU A 186 -3.01 18.68 5.89
C LEU A 186 -3.32 19.68 7.00
N ASP A 187 -3.95 20.81 6.68
CA ASP A 187 -4.38 21.81 7.67
C ASP A 187 -5.40 21.23 8.67
N MET A 188 -6.32 20.38 8.21
CA MET A 188 -7.25 19.68 9.12
C MET A 188 -6.49 18.79 10.11
N LEU A 189 -5.48 18.07 9.63
CA LEU A 189 -4.64 17.20 10.45
C LEU A 189 -3.72 17.99 11.39
N GLN A 190 -3.23 19.16 10.97
CA GLN A 190 -2.48 20.08 11.82
C GLN A 190 -3.29 20.55 13.04
N ASN A 191 -4.62 20.59 12.93
CA ASN A 191 -5.55 21.01 13.99
C ASN A 191 -6.00 19.86 14.91
N THR A 192 -5.41 18.66 14.82
CA THR A 192 -5.66 17.55 15.75
C THR A 192 -4.92 17.74 17.07
N ASN A 193 -5.22 16.92 18.10
CA ASN A 193 -4.52 16.95 19.37
C ASN A 193 -3.36 15.94 19.45
N VAL A 194 -2.98 15.30 18.32
CA VAL A 194 -1.93 14.29 18.25
C VAL A 194 -0.61 14.96 17.82
N PRO A 195 0.39 15.06 18.71
CA PRO A 195 1.65 15.75 18.42
C PRO A 195 2.42 15.15 17.24
N GLU A 196 2.39 13.82 17.10
CA GLU A 196 3.08 13.07 16.04
C GLU A 196 2.46 13.39 14.67
N ILE A 197 1.14 13.45 14.57
CA ILE A 197 0.46 13.87 13.33
C ILE A 197 0.84 15.31 12.96
N LYS A 198 0.85 16.22 13.93
CA LYS A 198 1.31 17.61 13.68
C LYS A 198 2.77 17.67 13.24
N LYS A 199 3.63 16.85 13.83
CA LYS A 199 5.04 16.75 13.40
C LYS A 199 5.11 16.22 11.98
N ALA A 200 4.37 15.16 11.63
CA ALA A 200 4.34 14.58 10.30
C ALA A 200 3.87 15.57 9.23
N VAL A 201 2.84 16.36 9.51
CA VAL A 201 2.40 17.45 8.62
C VAL A 201 3.54 18.45 8.38
N ARG A 202 4.24 18.89 9.44
CA ARG A 202 5.39 19.79 9.29
C ARG A 202 6.54 19.17 8.47
N VAL A 203 6.76 17.86 8.60
CA VAL A 203 7.75 17.13 7.80
C VAL A 203 7.33 17.11 6.33
N ILE A 204 6.06 16.82 6.01
CA ILE A 204 5.54 16.87 4.64
C ILE A 204 5.68 18.29 4.05
N HIS A 205 5.39 19.33 4.81
CA HIS A 205 5.58 20.72 4.37
C HIS A 205 7.06 21.00 4.04
N ARG A 206 7.99 20.55 4.89
CA ARG A 206 9.44 20.69 4.65
C ARG A 206 9.89 19.96 3.39
N MET A 207 9.38 18.73 3.19
CA MET A 207 9.63 17.95 1.96
C MET A 207 9.05 18.65 0.73
N SER A 208 7.90 19.32 0.87
CA SER A 208 7.27 20.09 -0.21
C SER A 208 8.03 21.36 -0.56
N ASP A 209 8.82 21.90 0.37
CA ASP A 209 9.71 23.05 0.12
C ASP A 209 11.06 22.63 -0.48
N ASP A 210 11.46 21.36 -0.34
CA ASP A 210 12.68 20.82 -0.92
C ASP A 210 12.47 20.58 -2.43
N GLU A 211 13.21 21.30 -3.26
CA GLU A 211 13.10 21.25 -4.72
C GLU A 211 13.39 19.84 -5.27
N LYS A 212 14.42 19.17 -4.75
CA LYS A 212 14.80 17.82 -5.20
C LYS A 212 13.76 16.80 -4.87
N LEU A 213 13.14 16.87 -3.68
CA LEU A 213 12.08 15.96 -3.28
C LEU A 213 10.81 16.21 -4.08
N ARG A 214 10.47 17.46 -4.40
CA ARG A 214 9.35 17.78 -5.31
C ARG A 214 9.57 17.19 -6.70
N GLU A 215 10.75 17.44 -7.30
CA GLU A 215 11.09 16.87 -8.61
C GLU A 215 10.99 15.34 -8.61
N LEU A 216 11.51 14.68 -7.56
CA LEU A 216 11.42 13.22 -7.41
C LEU A 216 9.97 12.75 -7.30
N ALA A 217 9.15 13.43 -6.51
CA ALA A 217 7.72 13.14 -6.37
C ALA A 217 6.97 13.30 -7.70
N GLU A 218 7.22 14.40 -8.43
CA GLU A 218 6.62 14.66 -9.75
C GLU A 218 7.05 13.60 -10.78
N MET A 219 8.33 13.24 -10.81
CA MET A 219 8.83 12.17 -11.68
C MET A 219 8.14 10.83 -11.36
N ARG A 220 7.96 10.52 -10.07
CA ARG A 220 7.28 9.29 -9.65
C ARG A 220 5.80 9.28 -10.02
N GLU A 221 5.09 10.38 -9.79
CA GLU A 221 3.69 10.52 -10.23
C GLU A 221 3.55 10.36 -11.75
N LYS A 222 4.42 10.99 -12.51
CA LYS A 222 4.45 10.86 -13.97
C LYS A 222 4.69 9.41 -14.40
N ALA A 223 5.64 8.71 -13.79
CA ALA A 223 5.90 7.30 -14.07
C ALA A 223 4.67 6.42 -13.79
N LEU A 224 4.02 6.62 -12.65
CA LEU A 224 2.77 5.92 -12.29
C LEU A 224 1.64 6.18 -13.30
N HIS A 225 1.52 7.42 -13.80
CA HIS A 225 0.52 7.77 -14.80
C HIS A 225 0.81 7.11 -16.17
N VAL A 226 2.08 7.12 -16.62
CA VAL A 226 2.50 6.48 -17.86
C VAL A 226 2.23 4.98 -17.82
N GLU A 227 2.61 4.30 -16.73
CA GLU A 227 2.33 2.88 -16.57
C GLU A 227 0.82 2.58 -16.55
N ALA A 228 0.00 3.38 -15.85
CA ALA A 228 -1.45 3.21 -15.82
C ALA A 228 -2.06 3.37 -17.21
N THR A 229 -1.56 4.34 -18.00
CA THR A 229 -1.99 4.56 -19.37
C THR A 229 -1.61 3.39 -20.28
N ALA A 230 -0.37 2.90 -20.17
CA ALA A 230 0.11 1.76 -20.97
C ALA A 230 -0.70 0.48 -20.67
N LEU A 231 -0.97 0.20 -19.38
CA LEU A 231 -1.79 -0.93 -18.96
C LEU A 231 -3.23 -0.82 -19.49
N GLY A 232 -3.81 0.40 -19.40
CA GLY A 232 -5.14 0.69 -19.95
C GLY A 232 -5.21 0.50 -21.47
N HIS A 233 -4.16 0.85 -22.21
CA HIS A 233 -4.04 0.61 -23.63
C HIS A 233 -3.96 -0.89 -23.93
N ALA A 234 -3.04 -1.62 -23.28
CA ALA A 234 -2.87 -3.06 -23.49
C ALA A 234 -4.14 -3.85 -23.18
N LYS A 235 -4.87 -3.45 -22.12
CA LYS A 235 -6.17 -4.07 -21.77
C LYS A 235 -7.22 -3.86 -22.86
N ARG A 236 -7.36 -2.63 -23.40
CA ARG A 236 -8.30 -2.33 -24.48
C ARG A 236 -7.93 -3.11 -25.76
N GLU A 237 -6.67 -3.09 -26.12
CA GLU A 237 -6.17 -3.83 -27.29
C GLU A 237 -6.42 -5.34 -27.15
N GLY A 238 -6.16 -5.92 -25.98
CA GLY A 238 -6.45 -7.33 -25.71
C GLY A 238 -7.94 -7.67 -25.80
N ILE A 239 -8.82 -6.78 -25.32
CA ILE A 239 -10.27 -6.94 -25.46
C ILE A 239 -10.69 -6.90 -26.94
N ASP A 240 -10.17 -5.93 -27.71
CA ASP A 240 -10.50 -5.80 -29.13
C ASP A 240 -10.00 -7.01 -29.94
N ILE A 241 -8.80 -7.51 -29.66
CA ILE A 241 -8.29 -8.75 -30.27
C ILE A 241 -9.19 -9.94 -29.93
N GLY A 242 -9.57 -10.07 -28.65
CA GLY A 242 -10.46 -11.14 -28.20
C GLY A 242 -11.83 -11.10 -28.88
N ILE A 243 -12.46 -9.93 -28.94
CA ILE A 243 -13.75 -9.73 -29.61
C ILE A 243 -13.63 -10.08 -31.11
N ASN A 244 -12.60 -9.58 -31.78
CA ASN A 244 -12.39 -9.85 -33.22
C ASN A 244 -12.17 -11.35 -33.49
N SER A 245 -11.42 -12.04 -32.61
CA SER A 245 -11.22 -13.50 -32.73
C SER A 245 -12.53 -14.27 -32.60
N VAL A 246 -13.39 -13.87 -31.63
CA VAL A 246 -14.72 -14.48 -31.45
C VAL A 246 -15.62 -14.22 -32.67
N ILE A 247 -15.62 -13.01 -33.21
CA ILE A 247 -16.37 -12.65 -34.44
C ILE A 247 -15.94 -13.53 -35.61
N GLU A 248 -14.63 -13.73 -35.80
CA GLU A 248 -14.11 -14.59 -36.88
C GLU A 248 -14.59 -16.05 -36.67
N GLN A 249 -14.52 -16.58 -35.48
CA GLN A 249 -15.01 -17.94 -35.21
C GLN A 249 -16.53 -18.08 -35.42
N MET A 250 -17.32 -17.06 -35.09
CA MET A 250 -18.75 -17.03 -35.38
C MET A 250 -19.03 -17.05 -36.87
N LYS A 251 -18.29 -16.27 -37.68
CA LYS A 251 -18.39 -16.25 -39.15
C LYS A 251 -18.03 -17.61 -39.75
N LEU A 252 -16.94 -18.23 -39.31
CA LEU A 252 -16.52 -19.55 -39.73
C LEU A 252 -17.54 -20.64 -39.39
N SER A 253 -18.28 -20.45 -38.29
CA SER A 253 -19.34 -21.36 -37.85
C SER A 253 -20.68 -21.13 -38.57
N GLY A 254 -20.74 -20.21 -39.53
CA GLY A 254 -21.93 -19.95 -40.35
C GLY A 254 -23.02 -19.14 -39.64
N ILE A 255 -22.69 -18.42 -38.57
CA ILE A 255 -23.65 -17.55 -37.84
C ILE A 255 -23.97 -16.34 -38.74
N PRO A 256 -25.26 -15.97 -38.94
CA PRO A 256 -25.65 -14.83 -39.73
C PRO A 256 -25.07 -13.50 -39.18
N GLN A 257 -24.68 -12.61 -40.07
CA GLN A 257 -24.05 -11.33 -39.73
C GLN A 257 -24.92 -10.47 -38.78
N GLU A 258 -26.24 -10.44 -38.98
CA GLU A 258 -27.18 -9.72 -38.12
C GLU A 258 -27.14 -10.21 -36.65
N THR A 259 -26.98 -11.53 -36.48
CA THR A 259 -26.84 -12.14 -35.14
C THR A 259 -25.51 -11.75 -34.49
N ILE A 260 -24.43 -11.76 -35.28
CA ILE A 260 -23.10 -11.33 -34.83
C ILE A 260 -23.15 -9.84 -34.38
N ASP A 261 -23.74 -8.98 -35.21
CA ASP A 261 -23.84 -7.54 -34.91
C ASP A 261 -24.69 -7.26 -33.65
N ALA A 262 -25.77 -8.04 -33.44
CA ALA A 262 -26.61 -7.94 -32.27
C ALA A 262 -25.87 -8.37 -30.98
N ILE A 263 -25.00 -9.40 -31.06
CA ILE A 263 -24.16 -9.84 -29.92
C ILE A 263 -23.07 -8.82 -29.62
N VAL A 264 -22.34 -8.36 -30.62
CA VAL A 264 -21.25 -7.39 -30.47
C VAL A 264 -21.76 -6.03 -29.95
N GLY A 265 -22.96 -5.61 -30.38
CA GLY A 265 -23.60 -4.39 -29.89
C GLY A 265 -23.95 -4.40 -28.39
N ARG A 266 -24.04 -5.60 -27.78
CA ARG A 266 -24.25 -5.77 -26.31
C ARG A 266 -22.94 -5.85 -25.52
N LEU A 267 -21.80 -6.04 -26.19
CA LEU A 267 -20.49 -6.14 -25.56
C LEU A 267 -19.72 -4.80 -25.50
N LYS A 268 -20.20 -3.80 -26.25
CA LYS A 268 -19.73 -2.41 -26.22
C LYS A 268 -20.59 -1.56 -25.27
#